data_ed7517e07d4e2fb72c51a528bf0e5f57
#
_entry.id   ed7517e07d4e2fb72c51a528bf0e5f57
#
_cell.length_a   1.000
_cell.length_b   1.000
_cell.length_c   1.000
_cell.angle_alpha   90.00
_cell.angle_beta   90.00
_cell.angle_gamma   90.00
#
_symmetry.space_group_name_H-M   'P 1'
#
loop_
_entity.id
_entity.type
_entity.pdbx_description
1 polymer ?
#
loop_
_entity_poly.entity_id
_entity_poly.type
_entity_poly.pdbx_seq_one_letter_code
_entity_poly.pdbx_strand_id
1 'polypeptide(L)'
;PAAIGKNGKIVKKCSACGATVTSSIAKISTVSLSAVNYTYNGGVKTPSVTVKDSKGRKLSNGRDYTVTYPRGRKNVGRYSVKIRFKGNYSGTKTLTYNINPKGTSMSNVTAAKKGFKAKWKKQSTQTTGYQLQYSTSSKFKKGTKTVNISKNKTTSKSVGKLYAKKKYYVRVRTYKTVKFGGKNIKLYSGWSKAKAVKIKK
;
A
#
# COMPACT_ATOMS: atom_id res chain seq x y z
N PRO A 1 7.51 4.15 -32.72
CA PRO A 1 7.84 4.38 -31.31
C PRO A 1 8.20 3.07 -30.57
N ALA A 2 9.04 3.17 -29.54
CA ALA A 2 9.26 2.06 -28.58
C ALA A 2 8.12 2.00 -27.56
N ALA A 3 7.92 0.82 -26.96
CA ALA A 3 6.89 0.59 -25.94
C ALA A 3 7.43 -0.29 -24.81
N ILE A 4 6.60 -0.60 -23.82
CA ILE A 4 6.95 -1.57 -22.77
C ILE A 4 7.19 -2.93 -23.44
N GLY A 5 8.40 -3.46 -23.25
CA GLY A 5 8.80 -4.76 -23.81
C GLY A 5 9.13 -4.78 -25.32
N LYS A 6 8.91 -3.68 -26.07
CA LYS A 6 9.11 -3.62 -27.54
C LYS A 6 10.03 -2.45 -27.92
N ASN A 7 11.11 -2.75 -28.68
CA ASN A 7 11.97 -1.72 -29.27
C ASN A 7 11.22 -0.95 -30.36
N GLY A 8 11.57 0.32 -30.53
CA GLY A 8 11.12 1.15 -31.65
C GLY A 8 12.21 1.29 -32.71
N LYS A 9 11.84 1.88 -33.86
CA LYS A 9 12.75 2.28 -34.93
C LYS A 9 12.50 3.75 -35.30
N ILE A 10 13.56 4.48 -35.60
CA ILE A 10 13.53 5.78 -36.27
C ILE A 10 14.19 5.57 -37.62
N VAL A 11 13.50 5.94 -38.69
CA VAL A 11 14.03 5.95 -40.05
C VAL A 11 14.13 7.42 -40.44
N LYS A 12 15.33 7.87 -40.77
CA LYS A 12 15.60 9.20 -41.33
C LYS A 12 15.97 9.00 -42.79
N LYS A 13 15.33 9.73 -43.68
CA LYS A 13 15.63 9.76 -45.11
C LYS A 13 16.29 11.09 -45.45
N CYS A 14 17.40 11.03 -46.12
CA CYS A 14 18.05 12.23 -46.66
C CYS A 14 17.17 12.80 -47.78
N SER A 15 16.84 14.10 -47.68
CA SER A 15 16.02 14.77 -48.72
C SER A 15 16.75 14.98 -50.05
N ALA A 16 18.06 15.12 -50.00
CA ALA A 16 18.89 15.39 -51.19
C ALA A 16 19.29 14.09 -51.95
N CYS A 17 19.69 13.03 -51.23
CA CYS A 17 20.22 11.80 -51.86
C CYS A 17 19.30 10.55 -51.70
N GLY A 18 18.19 10.67 -50.97
CA GLY A 18 17.25 9.54 -50.75
C GLY A 18 17.75 8.44 -49.80
N ALA A 19 19.02 8.51 -49.33
CA ALA A 19 19.58 7.54 -48.41
C ALA A 19 18.81 7.46 -47.09
N THR A 20 18.68 6.26 -46.51
CA THR A 20 17.98 6.06 -45.25
C THR A 20 18.92 5.57 -44.16
N VAL A 21 18.77 6.16 -42.96
CA VAL A 21 19.44 5.70 -41.76
C VAL A 21 18.40 5.21 -40.79
N THR A 22 18.52 3.97 -40.34
CA THR A 22 17.65 3.36 -39.33
C THR A 22 18.37 3.29 -37.99
N SER A 23 17.79 3.87 -36.94
CA SER A 23 18.28 3.74 -35.57
C SER A 23 17.23 3.07 -34.67
N SER A 24 17.71 2.24 -33.73
CA SER A 24 16.85 1.55 -32.77
C SER A 24 16.61 2.41 -31.55
N ILE A 25 15.34 2.43 -31.06
CA ILE A 25 14.96 3.01 -29.78
C ILE A 25 14.80 1.88 -28.79
N ALA A 26 15.56 1.92 -27.68
CA ALA A 26 15.48 0.92 -26.63
C ALA A 26 14.07 0.89 -26.01
N LYS A 27 13.54 -0.31 -25.78
CA LYS A 27 12.24 -0.56 -25.14
C LYS A 27 12.19 -0.01 -23.72
N ILE A 28 11.00 0.33 -23.23
CA ILE A 28 10.78 0.67 -21.84
C ILE A 28 10.89 -0.62 -21.00
N SER A 29 11.77 -0.61 -20.00
CA SER A 29 12.02 -1.77 -19.12
C SER A 29 11.48 -1.58 -17.71
N THR A 30 11.55 -0.36 -17.16
CA THR A 30 11.16 -0.07 -15.77
C THR A 30 10.21 1.11 -15.71
N VAL A 31 9.10 0.92 -14.98
CA VAL A 31 8.18 2.00 -14.61
C VAL A 31 7.82 1.79 -13.13
N SER A 32 8.25 2.69 -12.26
CA SER A 32 8.09 2.54 -10.80
C SER A 32 7.68 3.84 -10.13
N LEU A 33 7.10 3.71 -8.93
CA LEU A 33 6.82 4.82 -8.02
C LEU A 33 7.89 4.87 -6.92
N SER A 34 8.21 6.07 -6.43
CA SER A 34 9.14 6.26 -5.29
C SER A 34 8.65 5.61 -4.00
N ALA A 35 7.33 5.49 -3.83
CA ALA A 35 6.70 4.73 -2.75
C ALA A 35 5.32 4.22 -3.17
N VAL A 36 4.96 3.04 -2.70
CA VAL A 36 3.66 2.40 -2.94
C VAL A 36 2.75 2.38 -1.71
N ASN A 37 3.26 2.79 -0.54
CA ASN A 37 2.50 2.87 0.70
C ASN A 37 2.87 4.14 1.47
N TYR A 38 1.86 4.87 1.89
CA TYR A 38 1.96 6.04 2.77
C TYR A 38 1.06 5.84 3.99
N THR A 39 1.40 6.49 5.09
CA THR A 39 0.50 6.64 6.24
C THR A 39 -0.25 7.97 6.14
N TYR A 40 -1.53 7.94 6.43
CA TYR A 40 -2.38 9.13 6.47
C TYR A 40 -1.86 10.15 7.49
N ASN A 41 -1.69 11.40 7.03
CA ASN A 41 -1.34 12.57 7.86
C ASN A 41 -2.10 13.84 7.45
N GLY A 42 -3.15 13.72 6.61
CA GLY A 42 -3.93 14.84 6.07
C GLY A 42 -3.31 15.52 4.85
N GLY A 43 -2.02 15.32 4.58
CA GLY A 43 -1.32 15.91 3.43
C GLY A 43 -1.49 15.10 2.14
N VAL A 44 -1.42 15.80 1.02
CA VAL A 44 -1.45 15.20 -0.32
C VAL A 44 -0.24 14.29 -0.55
N LYS A 45 -0.44 13.12 -1.14
CA LYS A 45 0.63 12.17 -1.51
C LYS A 45 0.80 12.12 -3.02
N THR A 46 2.02 12.42 -3.47
CA THR A 46 2.37 12.45 -4.90
C THR A 46 3.71 11.72 -5.08
N PRO A 47 3.69 10.36 -5.17
CA PRO A 47 4.92 9.62 -5.42
C PRO A 47 5.51 10.01 -6.77
N SER A 48 6.83 10.22 -6.83
CA SER A 48 7.51 10.45 -8.10
C SER A 48 7.53 9.18 -8.96
N VAL A 49 7.49 9.36 -10.28
CA VAL A 49 7.55 8.29 -11.27
C VAL A 49 8.98 8.20 -11.83
N THR A 50 9.54 7.02 -11.86
CA THR A 50 10.79 6.72 -12.56
C THR A 50 10.50 5.78 -13.73
N VAL A 51 10.94 6.19 -14.92
CA VAL A 51 10.88 5.37 -16.13
C VAL A 51 12.30 5.18 -16.65
N LYS A 52 12.67 3.94 -16.99
CA LYS A 52 13.95 3.61 -17.61
C LYS A 52 13.73 2.74 -18.85
N ASP A 53 14.59 2.91 -19.84
CA ASP A 53 14.68 2.01 -20.97
C ASP A 53 15.56 0.77 -20.66
N SER A 54 15.64 -0.17 -21.60
CA SER A 54 16.42 -1.42 -21.44
C SER A 54 17.94 -1.20 -21.42
N LYS A 55 18.42 -0.02 -21.75
CA LYS A 55 19.82 0.41 -21.61
C LYS A 55 20.08 1.16 -20.30
N GLY A 56 19.07 1.21 -19.37
CA GLY A 56 19.18 1.87 -18.07
C GLY A 56 19.01 3.40 -18.10
N ARG A 57 18.81 4.01 -19.28
CA ARG A 57 18.64 5.46 -19.43
C ARG A 57 17.31 5.90 -18.84
N LYS A 58 17.33 6.95 -18.02
CA LYS A 58 16.11 7.58 -17.48
C LYS A 58 15.40 8.36 -18.58
N LEU A 59 14.08 8.18 -18.68
CA LEU A 59 13.20 8.96 -19.55
C LEU A 59 12.68 10.18 -18.80
N SER A 60 12.41 11.26 -19.54
CA SER A 60 12.03 12.56 -18.99
C SER A 60 10.52 12.77 -19.00
N ASN A 61 9.96 13.13 -17.83
CA ASN A 61 8.58 13.60 -17.76
C ASN A 61 8.43 14.91 -18.54
N GLY A 62 7.33 15.06 -19.26
CA GLY A 62 7.11 16.19 -20.18
C GLY A 62 7.57 15.91 -21.61
N ARG A 63 8.76 15.31 -21.81
CA ARG A 63 9.29 14.96 -23.14
C ARG A 63 8.87 13.54 -23.58
N ASP A 64 9.20 12.53 -22.78
CA ASP A 64 9.05 11.10 -23.14
C ASP A 64 7.76 10.49 -22.58
N TYR A 65 7.21 11.06 -21.55
CA TYR A 65 5.93 10.66 -20.95
C TYR A 65 5.27 11.80 -20.17
N THR A 66 3.99 11.61 -19.82
CA THR A 66 3.25 12.47 -18.90
C THR A 66 2.68 11.62 -17.76
N VAL A 67 2.47 12.25 -16.59
CA VAL A 67 1.92 11.59 -15.40
C VAL A 67 0.64 12.28 -14.98
N THR A 68 -0.43 11.50 -14.78
CA THR A 68 -1.70 11.98 -14.27
C THR A 68 -2.00 11.33 -12.92
N TYR A 69 -2.22 12.18 -11.92
CA TYR A 69 -2.61 11.76 -10.57
C TYR A 69 -4.11 11.97 -10.35
N PRO A 70 -4.80 11.07 -9.61
CA PRO A 70 -6.21 11.25 -9.28
C PRO A 70 -6.39 12.38 -8.26
N ARG A 71 -7.63 12.90 -8.17
CA ARG A 71 -8.03 13.81 -7.09
C ARG A 71 -8.15 13.07 -5.75
N GLY A 72 -8.27 13.81 -4.65
CA GLY A 72 -8.56 13.24 -3.31
C GLY A 72 -7.41 12.50 -2.63
N ARG A 73 -6.20 12.48 -3.19
CA ARG A 73 -5.02 11.75 -2.70
C ARG A 73 -4.42 12.28 -1.38
N LYS A 74 -5.22 12.94 -0.56
CA LYS A 74 -4.95 13.28 0.84
C LYS A 74 -5.65 12.36 1.84
N ASN A 75 -6.65 11.59 1.39
CA ASN A 75 -7.45 10.69 2.23
C ASN A 75 -6.91 9.26 2.19
N VAL A 76 -7.29 8.44 3.18
CA VAL A 76 -7.03 6.99 3.13
C VAL A 76 -7.73 6.39 1.92
N GLY A 77 -6.95 5.74 1.07
CA GLY A 77 -7.44 5.19 -0.20
C GLY A 77 -6.36 4.48 -1.00
N ARG A 78 -6.77 3.76 -2.03
CA ARG A 78 -5.89 3.27 -3.09
C ARG A 78 -6.06 4.18 -4.30
N TYR A 79 -4.97 4.57 -4.91
CA TYR A 79 -4.92 5.57 -5.97
C TYR A 79 -4.15 5.05 -7.17
N SER A 80 -4.68 5.29 -8.38
CA SER A 80 -4.04 4.92 -9.64
C SER A 80 -3.31 6.12 -10.22
N VAL A 81 -2.04 5.94 -10.58
CA VAL A 81 -1.23 6.91 -11.32
C VAL A 81 -1.15 6.44 -12.76
N LYS A 82 -1.60 7.27 -13.70
CA LYS A 82 -1.57 6.97 -15.13
C LYS A 82 -0.34 7.62 -15.76
N ILE A 83 0.48 6.83 -16.40
CA ILE A 83 1.65 7.24 -17.15
C ILE A 83 1.36 7.02 -18.63
N ARG A 84 1.35 8.09 -19.44
CA ARG A 84 1.17 8.02 -20.89
C ARG A 84 2.49 8.35 -21.56
N PHE A 85 3.01 7.40 -22.33
CA PHE A 85 4.22 7.59 -23.11
C PHE A 85 3.94 8.40 -24.38
N LYS A 86 4.94 9.19 -24.81
CA LYS A 86 4.85 10.06 -25.98
C LYS A 86 6.21 10.25 -26.66
N GLY A 87 6.25 11.01 -27.77
CA GLY A 87 7.46 11.21 -28.57
C GLY A 87 7.97 9.90 -29.18
N ASN A 88 9.17 9.53 -28.83
CA ASN A 88 9.77 8.27 -29.30
C ASN A 88 9.19 7.01 -28.62
N TYR A 89 8.29 7.18 -27.65
CA TYR A 89 7.66 6.11 -26.87
C TYR A 89 6.14 6.14 -27.01
N SER A 90 5.49 4.99 -26.84
CA SER A 90 4.04 4.86 -26.96
C SER A 90 3.45 3.95 -25.90
N GLY A 91 2.12 4.05 -25.72
CA GLY A 91 1.35 3.25 -24.80
C GLY A 91 1.08 3.94 -23.45
N THR A 92 0.51 3.19 -22.54
CA THR A 92 0.12 3.68 -21.21
C THR A 92 0.44 2.63 -20.15
N LYS A 93 0.89 3.06 -18.98
CA LYS A 93 1.05 2.23 -17.78
C LYS A 93 0.29 2.84 -16.62
N THR A 94 -0.44 2.01 -15.89
CA THR A 94 -1.09 2.40 -14.64
C THR A 94 -0.38 1.71 -13.48
N LEU A 95 0.04 2.50 -12.49
CA LEU A 95 0.58 2.03 -11.23
C LEU A 95 -0.35 2.43 -10.10
N THR A 96 -0.29 1.73 -8.97
CA THR A 96 -1.12 2.04 -7.81
C THR A 96 -0.29 2.24 -6.55
N TYR A 97 -0.78 3.11 -5.66
CA TYR A 97 -0.24 3.26 -4.31
C TYR A 97 -1.38 3.38 -3.30
N ASN A 98 -1.06 3.15 -2.02
CA ASN A 98 -2.02 3.24 -0.94
C ASN A 98 -1.66 4.41 0.00
N ILE A 99 -2.69 5.07 0.52
CA ILE A 99 -2.60 5.85 1.75
C ILE A 99 -3.33 5.04 2.81
N ASN A 100 -2.58 4.46 3.75
CA ASN A 100 -3.07 3.60 4.81
C ASN A 100 -3.53 4.44 6.01
N PRO A 101 -4.51 3.99 6.83
CA PRO A 101 -4.93 4.71 8.01
C PRO A 101 -3.79 4.85 9.03
N LYS A 102 -3.86 5.88 9.88
CA LYS A 102 -2.96 6.04 11.02
C LYS A 102 -3.18 4.89 12.00
N GLY A 103 -2.10 4.33 12.53
CA GLY A 103 -2.14 3.25 13.50
C GLY A 103 -2.70 3.67 14.86
N THR A 104 -2.88 2.70 15.74
CA THR A 104 -3.22 2.90 17.15
C THR A 104 -2.24 2.13 18.05
N SER A 105 -2.31 2.36 19.34
CA SER A 105 -1.48 1.68 20.34
C SER A 105 -2.32 0.89 21.32
N MET A 106 -1.82 -0.29 21.71
CA MET A 106 -2.39 -1.09 22.80
C MET A 106 -2.21 -0.37 24.14
N SER A 107 -3.31 0.04 24.79
CA SER A 107 -3.26 0.69 26.09
C SER A 107 -3.02 -0.33 27.19
N ASN A 108 -3.83 -1.39 27.23
CA ASN A 108 -3.70 -2.43 28.23
C ASN A 108 -4.22 -3.79 27.73
N VAL A 109 -3.74 -4.88 28.36
CA VAL A 109 -4.29 -6.23 28.23
C VAL A 109 -4.38 -6.83 29.64
N THR A 110 -5.60 -7.01 30.13
CA THR A 110 -5.87 -7.54 31.48
C THR A 110 -6.29 -9.00 31.39
N ALA A 111 -5.67 -9.84 32.18
CA ALA A 111 -6.01 -11.25 32.28
C ALA A 111 -7.39 -11.46 32.92
N ALA A 112 -8.15 -12.42 32.39
CA ALA A 112 -9.42 -12.89 32.91
C ALA A 112 -9.41 -14.43 33.00
N LYS A 113 -10.43 -15.01 33.64
CA LYS A 113 -10.63 -16.46 33.68
C LYS A 113 -10.80 -17.00 32.25
N LYS A 114 -9.91 -17.91 31.84
CA LYS A 114 -9.85 -18.48 30.49
C LYS A 114 -9.91 -17.43 29.36
N GLY A 115 -9.36 -16.22 29.60
CA GLY A 115 -9.44 -15.13 28.63
C GLY A 115 -8.63 -13.90 28.99
N PHE A 116 -8.85 -12.83 28.22
CA PHE A 116 -8.30 -11.50 28.50
C PHE A 116 -9.24 -10.40 27.97
N LYS A 117 -9.08 -9.17 28.52
CA LYS A 117 -9.67 -7.95 27.97
C LYS A 117 -8.55 -7.05 27.44
N ALA A 118 -8.57 -6.75 26.14
CA ALA A 118 -7.67 -5.82 25.49
C ALA A 118 -8.31 -4.43 25.38
N LYS A 119 -7.52 -3.36 25.63
CA LYS A 119 -7.90 -1.95 25.42
C LYS A 119 -6.86 -1.26 24.56
N TRP A 120 -7.27 -0.32 23.70
CA TRP A 120 -6.39 0.46 22.81
C TRP A 120 -6.84 1.91 22.71
N LYS A 121 -5.93 2.78 22.24
CA LYS A 121 -6.26 4.19 22.02
C LYS A 121 -7.22 4.33 20.85
N LYS A 122 -8.25 5.19 21.02
CA LYS A 122 -9.20 5.50 19.96
C LYS A 122 -8.49 6.14 18.76
N GLN A 123 -8.83 5.69 17.55
CA GLN A 123 -8.44 6.30 16.28
C GLN A 123 -9.65 6.33 15.37
N SER A 124 -10.29 7.50 15.26
CA SER A 124 -11.52 7.65 14.48
C SER A 124 -11.29 8.28 13.11
N THR A 125 -10.26 9.14 12.97
CA THR A 125 -9.98 9.85 11.73
C THR A 125 -9.57 8.90 10.63
N GLN A 126 -10.31 8.90 9.52
CA GLN A 126 -10.05 8.05 8.36
C GLN A 126 -9.95 6.55 8.72
N THR A 127 -10.74 6.09 9.71
CA THR A 127 -10.74 4.72 10.24
C THR A 127 -12.16 4.17 10.27
N THR A 128 -12.37 2.97 9.75
CA THR A 128 -13.64 2.22 9.84
C THR A 128 -13.71 1.40 11.13
N GLY A 129 -12.59 0.79 11.51
CA GLY A 129 -12.54 -0.10 12.68
C GLY A 129 -11.14 -0.60 12.97
N TYR A 130 -11.07 -1.69 13.75
CA TYR A 130 -9.82 -2.26 14.24
C TYR A 130 -9.74 -3.74 13.91
N GLN A 131 -8.52 -4.24 13.87
CA GLN A 131 -8.22 -5.65 13.81
C GLN A 131 -7.32 -6.00 14.98
N LEU A 132 -7.78 -6.90 15.86
CA LEU A 132 -7.04 -7.45 16.98
C LEU A 132 -6.45 -8.79 16.58
N GLN A 133 -5.18 -9.02 16.91
CA GLN A 133 -4.56 -10.32 16.79
C GLN A 133 -4.04 -10.79 18.14
N TYR A 134 -4.14 -12.09 18.41
CA TYR A 134 -3.52 -12.73 19.55
C TYR A 134 -2.95 -14.10 19.18
N SER A 135 -1.87 -14.48 19.86
CA SER A 135 -1.13 -15.72 19.61
C SER A 135 -0.31 -16.11 20.85
N THR A 136 -0.01 -17.39 21.03
CA THR A 136 1.00 -17.85 21.99
C THR A 136 2.43 -17.61 21.51
N SER A 137 2.61 -17.34 20.21
CA SER A 137 3.90 -16.96 19.61
C SER A 137 4.08 -15.43 19.61
N SER A 138 5.17 -14.92 20.15
CA SER A 138 5.53 -13.49 20.12
C SER A 138 5.72 -12.96 18.69
N LYS A 139 6.13 -13.84 17.76
CA LYS A 139 6.32 -13.52 16.34
C LYS A 139 5.04 -13.62 15.50
N PHE A 140 3.91 -14.05 16.08
CA PHE A 140 2.61 -14.21 15.41
C PHE A 140 2.69 -15.12 14.15
N LYS A 141 3.51 -16.16 14.16
CA LYS A 141 3.67 -17.08 13.03
C LYS A 141 2.62 -18.20 13.05
N LYS A 142 2.56 -18.97 14.12
CA LYS A 142 1.61 -20.11 14.28
C LYS A 142 0.52 -19.78 15.30
N GLY A 143 -0.68 -20.38 15.13
CA GLY A 143 -1.80 -20.24 16.08
C GLY A 143 -2.34 -18.83 16.24
N THR A 144 -2.06 -17.93 15.29
CA THR A 144 -2.55 -16.54 15.35
C THR A 144 -4.03 -16.47 15.05
N LYS A 145 -4.79 -15.93 15.98
CA LYS A 145 -6.23 -15.65 15.84
C LYS A 145 -6.42 -14.15 15.57
N THR A 146 -7.39 -13.84 14.70
CA THR A 146 -7.71 -12.47 14.28
C THR A 146 -9.16 -12.18 14.54
N VAL A 147 -9.43 -11.02 15.16
CA VAL A 147 -10.79 -10.53 15.44
C VAL A 147 -10.95 -9.17 14.77
N ASN A 148 -11.98 -9.02 13.94
CA ASN A 148 -12.33 -7.75 13.30
C ASN A 148 -13.36 -6.99 14.16
N ILE A 149 -13.14 -5.73 14.37
CA ILE A 149 -14.01 -4.80 15.11
C ILE A 149 -14.45 -3.71 14.12
N SER A 150 -15.73 -3.74 13.71
CA SER A 150 -16.25 -2.89 12.61
C SER A 150 -16.52 -1.44 13.01
N LYS A 151 -16.57 -1.14 14.32
CA LYS A 151 -16.87 0.22 14.81
C LYS A 151 -15.61 0.90 15.34
N ASN A 152 -15.25 2.05 14.79
CA ASN A 152 -14.07 2.83 15.22
C ASN A 152 -14.24 3.50 16.61
N LYS A 153 -15.45 3.52 17.14
CA LYS A 153 -15.73 3.96 18.53
C LYS A 153 -15.36 2.88 19.56
N THR A 154 -15.26 1.61 19.17
CA THR A 154 -14.92 0.48 20.06
C THR A 154 -13.43 0.50 20.36
N THR A 155 -13.07 0.63 21.65
CA THR A 155 -11.67 0.71 22.12
C THR A 155 -11.28 -0.43 23.03
N SER A 156 -12.13 -1.46 23.16
CA SER A 156 -11.84 -2.67 23.93
C SER A 156 -12.51 -3.90 23.34
N LYS A 157 -11.94 -5.08 23.65
CA LYS A 157 -12.50 -6.38 23.28
C LYS A 157 -12.09 -7.42 24.31
N SER A 158 -13.06 -8.19 24.78
CA SER A 158 -12.81 -9.40 25.56
C SER A 158 -12.69 -10.60 24.62
N VAL A 159 -11.76 -11.49 24.93
CA VAL A 159 -11.52 -12.76 24.24
C VAL A 159 -11.52 -13.84 25.30
N GLY A 160 -12.34 -14.85 25.11
CA GLY A 160 -12.49 -16.02 26.01
C GLY A 160 -12.10 -17.33 25.33
N LYS A 161 -12.37 -18.44 26.03
CA LYS A 161 -12.09 -19.82 25.59
C LYS A 161 -10.59 -20.06 25.28
N LEU A 162 -9.71 -19.44 26.09
CA LEU A 162 -8.27 -19.60 25.99
C LEU A 162 -7.76 -20.59 27.03
N TYR A 163 -6.60 -21.18 26.75
CA TYR A 163 -5.95 -22.09 27.69
C TYR A 163 -5.45 -21.35 28.92
N ALA A 164 -5.92 -21.77 30.09
CA ALA A 164 -5.48 -21.25 31.39
C ALA A 164 -3.94 -21.39 31.55
N LYS A 165 -3.33 -20.50 32.33
CA LYS A 165 -1.88 -20.44 32.60
C LYS A 165 -0.98 -20.19 31.37
N LYS A 166 -1.52 -20.24 30.13
CA LYS A 166 -0.75 -19.94 28.90
C LYS A 166 -0.52 -18.44 28.76
N LYS A 167 0.65 -18.08 28.20
CA LYS A 167 1.00 -16.70 27.84
C LYS A 167 0.56 -16.42 26.42
N TYR A 168 -0.14 -15.30 26.23
CA TYR A 168 -0.56 -14.80 24.93
C TYR A 168 0.04 -13.43 24.66
N TYR A 169 0.34 -13.15 23.40
CA TYR A 169 0.74 -11.85 22.87
C TYR A 169 -0.43 -11.26 22.08
N VAL A 170 -0.70 -9.98 22.31
CA VAL A 170 -1.89 -9.30 21.74
C VAL A 170 -1.43 -8.02 21.07
N ARG A 171 -1.88 -7.77 19.84
CA ARG A 171 -1.62 -6.54 19.08
C ARG A 171 -2.85 -6.09 18.34
N VAL A 172 -2.90 -4.80 17.99
CA VAL A 172 -4.03 -4.18 17.29
C VAL A 172 -3.54 -3.31 16.15
N ARG A 173 -4.35 -3.18 15.11
CA ARG A 173 -4.18 -2.20 14.04
C ARG A 173 -5.52 -1.61 13.65
N THR A 174 -5.49 -0.43 13.02
CA THR A 174 -6.66 0.17 12.39
C THR A 174 -6.85 -0.35 10.98
N TYR A 175 -8.08 -0.25 10.46
CA TYR A 175 -8.35 -0.38 9.04
C TYR A 175 -9.38 0.63 8.57
N LYS A 176 -9.35 0.93 7.27
CA LYS A 176 -10.41 1.65 6.57
C LYS A 176 -10.90 0.81 5.40
N THR A 177 -12.22 0.69 5.26
CA THR A 177 -12.85 0.14 4.06
C THR A 177 -13.03 1.27 3.05
N VAL A 178 -12.54 1.07 1.84
CA VAL A 178 -12.61 2.03 0.74
C VAL A 178 -13.08 1.33 -0.54
N LYS A 179 -13.71 2.05 -1.46
CA LYS A 179 -14.02 1.55 -2.81
C LYS A 179 -12.83 1.76 -3.73
N PHE A 180 -12.47 0.74 -4.50
CA PHE A 180 -11.47 0.81 -5.56
C PHE A 180 -11.84 -0.18 -6.67
N GLY A 181 -11.96 0.30 -7.92
CA GLY A 181 -12.39 -0.52 -9.05
C GLY A 181 -13.76 -1.19 -8.83
N GLY A 182 -14.71 -0.47 -8.24
CA GLY A 182 -16.05 -0.98 -7.92
C GLY A 182 -16.14 -1.90 -6.69
N LYS A 183 -15.00 -2.36 -6.13
CA LYS A 183 -14.95 -3.33 -5.01
C LYS A 183 -14.58 -2.65 -3.70
N ASN A 184 -15.13 -3.16 -2.60
CA ASN A 184 -14.71 -2.77 -1.24
C ASN A 184 -13.39 -3.48 -0.90
N ILE A 185 -12.37 -2.70 -0.55
CA ILE A 185 -11.08 -3.21 -0.06
C ILE A 185 -10.78 -2.64 1.32
N LYS A 186 -10.04 -3.39 2.14
CA LYS A 186 -9.55 -2.92 3.44
C LYS A 186 -8.10 -2.50 3.34
N LEU A 187 -7.81 -1.27 3.72
CA LEU A 187 -6.45 -0.77 3.90
C LEU A 187 -6.14 -0.75 5.39
N TYR A 188 -4.96 -1.24 5.77
CA TYR A 188 -4.56 -1.44 7.16
C TYR A 188 -3.38 -0.55 7.52
N SER A 189 -3.33 -0.10 8.78
CA SER A 189 -2.12 0.43 9.38
C SER A 189 -1.10 -0.67 9.68
N GLY A 190 0.11 -0.29 10.05
CA GLY A 190 1.02 -1.19 10.77
C GLY A 190 0.39 -1.69 12.09
N TRP A 191 0.90 -2.81 12.60
CA TRP A 191 0.52 -3.34 13.91
C TRP A 191 1.09 -2.50 15.04
N SER A 192 0.36 -2.39 16.17
CA SER A 192 0.90 -1.86 17.42
C SER A 192 2.03 -2.76 17.96
N LYS A 193 2.83 -2.23 18.87
CA LYS A 193 3.65 -3.08 19.76
C LYS A 193 2.72 -4.08 20.46
N ALA A 194 3.15 -5.33 20.55
CA ALA A 194 2.39 -6.38 21.23
C ALA A 194 2.53 -6.23 22.75
N LYS A 195 1.44 -6.54 23.48
CA LYS A 195 1.48 -6.74 24.94
C LYS A 195 1.26 -8.20 25.26
N ALA A 196 1.98 -8.69 26.25
CA ALA A 196 1.84 -10.06 26.73
C ALA A 196 0.87 -10.13 27.92
N VAL A 197 0.14 -11.25 28.05
CA VAL A 197 -0.77 -11.55 29.15
C VAL A 197 -0.73 -13.05 29.48
N LYS A 198 -0.65 -13.42 30.75
CA LYS A 198 -0.78 -14.80 31.25
C LYS A 198 -2.24 -15.00 31.67
N ILE A 199 -2.91 -16.00 31.09
CA ILE A 199 -4.35 -16.28 31.31
C ILE A 199 -4.56 -16.85 32.71
N LYS A 200 -5.58 -16.35 33.43
CA LYS A 200 -6.00 -16.89 34.73
C LYS A 200 -6.70 -18.24 34.60
N LYS A 201 -6.67 -19.04 35.68
CA LYS A 201 -7.50 -20.24 35.80
C LYS A 201 -8.97 -19.92 35.72
#